data_6bc590e719167e2873ddb9be0c7cf924
#
_entry.id   6bc590e719167e2873ddb9be0c7cf924
#
_cell.length_a   1.000
_cell.length_b   1.000
_cell.length_c   1.000
_cell.angle_alpha   90.00
_cell.angle_beta   90.00
_cell.angle_gamma   90.00
#
_symmetry.space_group_name_H-M   'P 1'
#
loop_
_entity.id
_entity.type
_entity.pdbx_description
1 polymer ?
#
loop_
_entity_poly.entity_id
_entity_poly.type
_entity_poly.pdbx_seq_one_letter_code
_entity_poly.pdbx_strand_id
1 'polypeptide(L)'
;MAQNTYGGKNVYYIGAYLAPDGKTFALPDDELAQKWFDYLPKMFPHFDAKQVVEKFVFRFRAAQHIVDTAYEEKIPGFKTPLPGVFLSNFSQVFPEDRGTNFAVREGEKIAALIRAEAA
;
A
#
# COMPACT_ATOMS: atom_id res chain seq x y z
N MET A 1 10.36 13.77 12.13
CA MET A 1 8.92 14.10 12.21
C MET A 1 8.70 15.03 13.39
N ALA A 2 7.80 16.01 13.27
CA ALA A 2 7.55 16.94 14.37
C ALA A 2 6.97 16.17 15.57
N GLN A 3 7.54 16.35 16.75
CA GLN A 3 7.16 15.64 17.99
C GLN A 3 5.65 15.76 18.36
N ASN A 4 4.92 16.71 17.79
CA ASN A 4 3.51 16.93 18.10
C ASN A 4 2.51 16.22 17.18
N THR A 5 2.97 15.53 16.12
CA THR A 5 2.06 14.93 15.12
C THR A 5 1.24 13.77 15.69
N TYR A 6 1.78 13.08 16.70
CA TYR A 6 1.16 11.88 17.32
C TYR A 6 1.03 12.04 18.83
N GLY A 7 0.74 13.26 19.33
CA GLY A 7 0.59 13.49 20.76
C GLY A 7 1.87 13.20 21.56
N GLY A 8 3.05 13.45 21.00
CA GLY A 8 4.34 13.17 21.63
C GLY A 8 4.76 11.68 21.63
N LYS A 9 4.00 10.80 20.96
CA LYS A 9 4.30 9.36 20.86
C LYS A 9 5.06 9.04 19.58
N ASN A 10 5.76 7.92 19.59
CA ASN A 10 6.41 7.37 18.40
C ASN A 10 5.47 6.41 17.66
N VAL A 11 5.52 6.43 16.34
CA VAL A 11 4.81 5.47 15.49
C VAL A 11 5.83 4.57 14.83
N TYR A 12 5.66 3.26 14.99
CA TYR A 12 6.40 2.22 14.27
C TYR A 12 5.52 1.69 13.15
N TYR A 13 5.95 1.89 11.91
CA TYR A 13 5.30 1.35 10.75
C TYR A 13 6.08 0.13 10.26
N ILE A 14 5.47 -1.03 10.33
CA ILE A 14 6.09 -2.31 9.96
C ILE A 14 5.39 -2.85 8.73
N GLY A 15 6.08 -2.91 7.61
CA GLY A 15 5.58 -3.48 6.36
C GLY A 15 6.29 -4.79 6.02
N ALA A 16 5.53 -5.75 5.50
CA ALA A 16 6.09 -7.00 4.99
C ALA A 16 5.28 -7.51 3.79
N TYR A 17 5.99 -8.03 2.79
CA TYR A 17 5.38 -8.78 1.70
C TYR A 17 5.36 -10.26 2.09
N LEU A 18 4.16 -10.79 2.22
CA LEU A 18 3.93 -12.18 2.63
C LEU A 18 3.07 -12.89 1.59
N ALA A 19 3.33 -14.18 1.37
CA ALA A 19 2.45 -14.99 0.56
C ALA A 19 1.07 -15.10 1.22
N PRO A 20 -0.04 -14.87 0.49
CA PRO A 20 -1.40 -14.87 1.06
C PRO A 20 -1.83 -16.20 1.67
N ASP A 21 -1.22 -17.30 1.24
CA ASP A 21 -1.40 -18.68 1.73
C ASP A 21 -0.31 -19.09 2.75
N GLY A 22 0.62 -18.16 3.05
CA GLY A 22 1.72 -18.41 3.97
C GLY A 22 1.27 -18.46 5.44
N LYS A 23 1.93 -19.29 6.23
CA LYS A 23 1.64 -19.46 7.66
C LYS A 23 1.68 -18.14 8.44
N THR A 24 2.62 -17.26 8.12
CA THR A 24 2.73 -15.96 8.80
C THR A 24 1.57 -15.03 8.46
N PHE A 25 1.09 -15.04 7.21
CA PHE A 25 -0.07 -14.25 6.81
C PHE A 25 -1.36 -14.70 7.52
N ALA A 26 -1.48 -15.99 7.82
CA ALA A 26 -2.64 -16.60 8.46
C ALA A 26 -2.66 -16.47 10.00
N LEU A 27 -1.59 -15.98 10.62
CA LEU A 27 -1.54 -15.82 12.08
C LEU A 27 -2.66 -14.88 12.57
N PRO A 28 -3.25 -15.12 13.74
CA PRO A 28 -4.07 -14.12 14.43
C PRO A 28 -3.31 -12.80 14.62
N ASP A 29 -4.04 -11.68 14.68
CA ASP A 29 -3.43 -10.34 14.78
C ASP A 29 -2.49 -10.20 15.97
N ASP A 30 -2.89 -10.74 17.12
CA ASP A 30 -2.08 -10.68 18.34
C ASP A 30 -0.79 -11.49 18.22
N GLU A 31 -0.85 -12.68 17.61
CA GLU A 31 0.34 -13.50 17.39
C GLU A 31 1.28 -12.86 16.36
N LEU A 32 0.73 -12.28 15.30
CA LEU A 32 1.52 -11.56 14.33
C LEU A 32 2.20 -10.34 14.94
N ALA A 33 1.47 -9.55 15.73
CA ALA A 33 2.03 -8.39 16.43
C ALA A 33 3.13 -8.82 17.41
N GLN A 34 2.91 -9.90 18.20
CA GLN A 34 3.90 -10.42 19.13
C GLN A 34 5.18 -10.84 18.39
N LYS A 35 5.04 -11.53 17.27
CA LYS A 35 6.19 -11.90 16.44
C LYS A 35 7.03 -10.68 16.02
N TRP A 36 6.41 -9.56 15.69
CA TRP A 36 7.13 -8.33 15.37
C TRP A 36 7.73 -7.68 16.61
N PHE A 37 7.06 -7.70 17.75
CA PHE A 37 7.59 -7.18 19.01
C PHE A 37 8.85 -7.94 19.45
N ASP A 38 8.96 -9.22 19.12
CA ASP A 38 10.16 -10.03 19.39
C ASP A 38 11.36 -9.65 18.48
N TYR A 39 11.07 -9.08 17.29
CA TYR A 39 12.11 -8.62 16.37
C TYR A 39 12.53 -7.16 16.60
N LEU A 40 11.63 -6.29 17.03
CA LEU A 40 11.91 -4.86 17.18
C LEU A 40 13.11 -4.55 18.09
N PRO A 41 13.32 -5.22 19.23
CA PRO A 41 14.50 -4.97 20.06
C PRO A 41 15.85 -5.22 19.38
N LYS A 42 15.87 -6.06 18.32
CA LYS A 42 17.08 -6.33 17.54
C LYS A 42 17.53 -5.13 16.71
N MET A 43 16.58 -4.30 16.29
CA MET A 43 16.82 -3.08 15.50
C MET A 43 16.79 -1.83 16.39
N PHE A 44 15.96 -1.84 17.40
CA PHE A 44 15.73 -0.74 18.33
C PHE A 44 15.96 -1.23 19.77
N PRO A 45 17.20 -1.21 20.30
CA PRO A 45 17.53 -1.78 21.62
C PRO A 45 16.73 -1.20 22.79
N HIS A 46 16.18 0.01 22.62
CA HIS A 46 15.34 0.67 23.63
C HIS A 46 13.84 0.41 23.45
N PHE A 47 13.45 -0.43 22.49
CA PHE A 47 12.05 -0.80 22.33
C PHE A 47 11.58 -1.66 23.49
N ASP A 48 10.47 -1.25 24.11
CA ASP A 48 9.81 -2.01 25.18
C ASP A 48 8.34 -2.20 24.77
N ALA A 49 7.94 -3.45 24.53
CA ALA A 49 6.58 -3.80 24.14
C ALA A 49 5.52 -3.38 25.18
N LYS A 50 5.90 -3.21 26.47
CA LYS A 50 4.99 -2.72 27.52
C LYS A 50 4.60 -1.26 27.35
N GLN A 51 5.36 -0.50 26.57
CA GLN A 51 5.08 0.91 26.28
C GLN A 51 4.20 1.09 25.04
N VAL A 52 3.83 -0.01 24.35
CA VAL A 52 2.93 0.04 23.20
C VAL A 52 1.52 0.37 23.69
N VAL A 53 1.01 1.53 23.28
CA VAL A 53 -0.31 2.03 23.68
C VAL A 53 -1.39 1.46 22.77
N GLU A 54 -1.11 1.39 21.46
CA GLU A 54 -2.05 0.93 20.43
C GLU A 54 -1.30 0.14 19.36
N LYS A 55 -1.96 -0.86 18.80
CA LYS A 55 -1.46 -1.63 17.66
C LYS A 55 -2.59 -1.88 16.66
N PHE A 56 -2.26 -1.81 15.39
CA PHE A 56 -3.19 -2.09 14.29
C PHE A 56 -2.52 -3.06 13.32
N VAL A 57 -3.28 -4.04 12.85
CA VAL A 57 -2.82 -5.01 11.86
C VAL A 57 -3.71 -4.91 10.63
N PHE A 58 -3.12 -4.59 9.50
CA PHE A 58 -3.81 -4.54 8.22
C PHE A 58 -3.25 -5.61 7.30
N ARG A 59 -4.12 -6.34 6.61
CA ARG A 59 -3.75 -7.38 5.65
C ARG A 59 -4.48 -7.18 4.34
N PHE A 60 -3.73 -7.26 3.26
CA PHE A 60 -4.27 -7.17 1.91
C PHE A 60 -3.77 -8.38 1.13
N ARG A 61 -4.68 -9.25 0.70
CA ARG A 61 -4.33 -10.44 -0.10
C ARG A 61 -3.83 -10.06 -1.49
N ALA A 62 -4.29 -8.94 -2.03
CA ALA A 62 -3.93 -8.41 -3.33
C ALA A 62 -3.40 -6.97 -3.18
N ALA A 63 -2.33 -6.80 -2.41
CA ALA A 63 -1.74 -5.50 -2.12
C ALA A 63 -1.01 -4.88 -3.31
N GLN A 64 -0.58 -5.70 -4.27
CA GLN A 64 0.15 -5.29 -5.47
C GLN A 64 -0.23 -6.19 -6.64
N HIS A 65 -0.38 -5.60 -7.83
CA HIS A 65 -0.53 -6.36 -9.07
C HIS A 65 0.80 -7.04 -9.43
N ILE A 66 0.68 -8.12 -10.18
CA ILE A 66 1.85 -8.87 -10.68
C ILE A 66 2.28 -8.24 -11.99
N VAL A 67 3.53 -7.80 -12.06
CA VAL A 67 4.17 -7.31 -13.28
C VAL A 67 5.03 -8.44 -13.85
N ASP A 68 4.64 -8.95 -15.01
CA ASP A 68 5.40 -9.95 -15.76
C ASP A 68 6.02 -9.37 -17.03
N THR A 69 6.70 -10.20 -17.82
CA THR A 69 7.44 -9.77 -19.04
C THR A 69 6.53 -9.23 -20.16
N ALA A 70 5.23 -9.50 -20.12
CA ALA A 70 4.26 -9.01 -21.09
C ALA A 70 3.22 -8.07 -20.44
N TYR A 71 3.59 -7.41 -19.35
CA TYR A 71 2.67 -6.61 -18.57
C TYR A 71 2.12 -5.41 -19.35
N GLU A 72 2.93 -4.77 -20.19
CA GLU A 72 2.54 -3.60 -20.98
C GLU A 72 1.29 -3.89 -21.85
N GLU A 73 1.18 -5.10 -22.39
CA GLU A 73 0.04 -5.53 -23.20
C GLU A 73 -1.25 -5.77 -22.38
N LYS A 74 -1.10 -5.89 -21.06
CA LYS A 74 -2.18 -6.19 -20.12
C LYS A 74 -2.67 -4.97 -19.34
N ILE A 75 -2.00 -3.82 -19.50
CA ILE A 75 -2.37 -2.59 -18.80
C ILE A 75 -3.77 -2.17 -19.23
N PRO A 76 -4.74 -2.03 -18.30
CA PRO A 76 -6.08 -1.60 -18.66
C PRO A 76 -6.08 -0.14 -19.12
N GLY A 77 -6.90 0.18 -20.11
CA GLY A 77 -7.12 1.55 -20.53
C GLY A 77 -7.87 2.37 -19.47
N PHE A 78 -7.83 3.69 -19.59
CA PHE A 78 -8.61 4.57 -18.71
C PHE A 78 -10.12 4.51 -18.96
N LYS A 79 -10.55 4.22 -20.20
CA LYS A 79 -11.96 4.06 -20.53
C LYS A 79 -12.43 2.66 -20.19
N THR A 80 -13.57 2.57 -19.51
CA THR A 80 -14.22 1.29 -19.25
C THR A 80 -15.27 0.99 -20.32
N PRO A 81 -15.79 -0.23 -20.41
CA PRO A 81 -16.92 -0.55 -21.31
C PRO A 81 -18.22 0.17 -20.94
N LEU A 82 -18.30 0.76 -19.73
CA LEU A 82 -19.48 1.49 -19.28
C LEU A 82 -19.35 2.97 -19.68
N PRO A 83 -20.32 3.53 -20.40
CA PRO A 83 -20.30 4.94 -20.80
C PRO A 83 -20.19 5.87 -19.57
N GLY A 84 -19.27 6.85 -19.64
CA GLY A 84 -19.06 7.83 -18.58
C GLY A 84 -18.30 7.29 -17.34
N VAL A 85 -17.87 6.03 -17.35
CA VAL A 85 -17.10 5.43 -16.27
C VAL A 85 -15.64 5.26 -16.69
N PHE A 86 -14.74 5.81 -15.90
CA PHE A 86 -13.31 5.77 -16.13
C PHE A 86 -12.59 5.04 -15.00
N LEU A 87 -11.45 4.42 -15.31
CA LEU A 87 -10.61 3.70 -14.37
C LEU A 87 -9.21 4.33 -14.31
N SER A 88 -8.77 4.68 -13.10
CA SER A 88 -7.38 5.00 -12.86
C SER A 88 -6.93 4.34 -11.56
N ASN A 89 -5.87 3.52 -11.63
CA ASN A 89 -5.29 2.87 -10.48
C ASN A 89 -3.80 2.54 -10.73
N PHE A 90 -3.13 2.01 -9.73
CA PHE A 90 -1.70 1.71 -9.81
C PHE A 90 -1.31 0.63 -10.82
N SER A 91 -2.24 -0.20 -11.31
CA SER A 91 -1.93 -1.17 -12.36
C SER A 91 -1.61 -0.51 -13.72
N GLN A 92 -1.92 0.78 -13.87
CA GLN A 92 -1.63 1.57 -15.07
C GLN A 92 -0.29 2.32 -14.97
N VAL A 93 0.38 2.24 -13.81
CA VAL A 93 1.72 2.81 -13.62
C VAL A 93 2.75 1.76 -14.09
N PHE A 94 3.42 2.05 -15.21
CA PHE A 94 4.42 1.19 -15.83
C PHE A 94 5.34 2.02 -16.74
N PRO A 95 6.65 1.76 -16.81
CA PRO A 95 7.42 0.73 -16.11
C PRO A 95 7.81 1.10 -14.66
N GLU A 96 7.42 2.26 -14.18
CA GLU A 96 7.76 2.73 -12.84
C GLU A 96 7.01 1.92 -11.77
N ASP A 97 7.52 1.93 -10.55
CA ASP A 97 6.81 1.39 -9.39
C ASP A 97 5.77 2.41 -8.89
N ARG A 98 4.79 1.90 -8.17
CA ARG A 98 3.73 2.73 -7.56
C ARG A 98 4.29 3.73 -6.56
N GLY A 99 3.72 4.93 -6.55
CA GLY A 99 4.08 6.00 -5.63
C GLY A 99 3.09 7.15 -5.70
N THR A 100 3.06 8.00 -4.70
CA THR A 100 2.13 9.14 -4.63
C THR A 100 2.29 10.08 -5.83
N ASN A 101 3.52 10.34 -6.28
CA ASN A 101 3.83 11.13 -7.46
C ASN A 101 3.20 10.55 -8.73
N PHE A 102 3.24 9.22 -8.90
CA PHE A 102 2.62 8.56 -10.04
C PHE A 102 1.10 8.55 -9.94
N ALA A 103 0.53 8.42 -8.73
CA ALA A 103 -0.91 8.56 -8.52
C ALA A 103 -1.42 9.95 -8.94
N VAL A 104 -0.68 11.02 -8.63
CA VAL A 104 -0.99 12.39 -9.07
C VAL A 104 -0.92 12.48 -10.59
N ARG A 105 0.17 12.00 -11.21
CA ARG A 105 0.33 11.98 -12.67
C ARG A 105 -0.84 11.28 -13.39
N GLU A 106 -1.22 10.09 -12.91
CA GLU A 106 -2.32 9.35 -13.53
C GLU A 106 -3.68 10.04 -13.28
N GLY A 107 -3.86 10.68 -12.13
CA GLY A 107 -5.02 11.52 -11.83
C GLY A 107 -5.14 12.71 -12.79
N GLU A 108 -4.04 13.37 -13.14
CA GLU A 108 -4.02 14.44 -14.12
C GLU A 108 -4.37 13.96 -15.54
N LYS A 109 -3.82 12.80 -15.96
CA LYS A 109 -4.12 12.19 -17.26
C LYS A 109 -5.62 11.88 -17.41
N ILE A 110 -6.22 11.22 -16.40
CA ILE A 110 -7.63 10.86 -16.47
C ILE A 110 -8.53 12.09 -16.41
N ALA A 111 -8.18 13.12 -15.65
CA ALA A 111 -8.92 14.37 -15.61
C ALA A 111 -8.90 15.11 -16.96
N ALA A 112 -7.76 15.08 -17.67
CA ALA A 112 -7.65 15.63 -19.01
C ALA A 112 -8.52 14.86 -20.01
N LEU A 113 -8.52 13.52 -19.93
CA LEU A 113 -9.34 12.67 -20.76
C LEU A 113 -10.85 12.94 -20.57
N ILE A 114 -11.31 13.02 -19.32
CA ILE A 114 -12.72 13.31 -19.00
C ILE A 114 -13.13 14.68 -19.54
N ARG A 115 -12.30 15.71 -19.39
CA ARG A 115 -12.59 17.04 -19.96
C ARG A 115 -12.70 17.03 -21.47
N ALA A 116 -11.85 16.26 -22.15
CA ALA A 116 -11.88 16.16 -23.61
C ALA A 116 -13.13 15.43 -24.14
N GLU A 117 -13.72 14.54 -23.36
CA GLU A 117 -14.96 13.85 -23.73
C GLU A 117 -16.24 14.63 -23.40
N ALA A 118 -16.14 15.58 -22.47
CA ALA A 118 -17.27 16.43 -22.09
C ALA A 118 -17.40 17.70 -22.96
N ALA A 119 -16.42 17.97 -23.82
CA ALA A 119 -16.38 19.12 -24.73
C ALA A 119 -17.02 18.79 -26.08
#